data_5f77fe48f0b4f61d5757f20c7913e939
#
_entry.id   5f77fe48f0b4f61d5757f20c7913e939
#
_cell.length_a   1.000
_cell.length_b   1.000
_cell.length_c   1.000
_cell.angle_alpha   90.00
_cell.angle_beta   90.00
_cell.angle_gamma   90.00
#
_symmetry.space_group_name_H-M   'P 1'
#
loop_
_entity.id
_entity.type
_entity.pdbx_description
1 polymer ?
#
loop_
_entity_poly.entity_id
_entity_poly.type
_entity_poly.pdbx_seq_one_letter_code
_entity_poly.pdbx_strand_id
1 'polypeptide(L)'
;MSFWSRLFGPDHKPRMGGLEIFKYIGPGLLVTVGFIDPGNWASNLAAGAQYGYTLLWMVTLSTVMLIVLQHNVAHLGRATGLCLSEAASAYLKPAWSRPLLGSAVLASISTSLAEILGGAIALQMLFGVPVRIGALLVLVFVVVMLFTNSYRLIEKWIIAFVSIIGLSFIYELSLVTIDWPQAARAWVTPSFPEGSMVIIMSVLGAVVMPHNLFLHSEVIQSRQWNLSDDAVIRRQLRYEYADTIFSMLVGWAINSAMILLAAATFFVTKTPVEELQQADSLLQPLLGRSATHIFAVALLFAGISSTITSGMAAGSIFAGIFKEPYDIRDNHSRTGVMVSLVVAFLIILLIGDPFKGLIYSQMILSIQLPFTVFLQVHLTSSERVMGKYRNSRFTKYLLYGIGAVVTVLNVMLLVSFFR
;
A
#
# COMPACT_ATOMS: atom_id res chain seq x y z
N MET A 1 -38.02 -5.41 11.19
CA MET A 1 -36.68 -5.51 10.65
C MET A 1 -36.03 -4.14 10.69
N SER A 2 -34.88 -4.00 11.36
CA SER A 2 -34.20 -2.72 11.49
C SER A 2 -33.64 -2.28 10.12
N PHE A 3 -33.50 -0.96 9.90
CA PHE A 3 -32.88 -0.39 8.70
C PHE A 3 -31.51 -1.05 8.40
N TRP A 4 -30.73 -1.33 9.43
CA TRP A 4 -29.42 -1.97 9.35
C TRP A 4 -29.48 -3.43 8.92
N SER A 5 -30.52 -4.21 9.31
CA SER A 5 -30.66 -5.60 8.85
C SER A 5 -31.06 -5.71 7.38
N ARG A 6 -31.73 -4.67 6.85
CA ARG A 6 -32.04 -4.58 5.40
C ARG A 6 -30.82 -4.22 4.57
N LEU A 7 -29.88 -3.43 5.12
CA LEU A 7 -28.67 -3.00 4.44
C LEU A 7 -27.54 -4.06 4.49
N PHE A 8 -27.42 -4.82 5.58
CA PHE A 8 -26.28 -5.70 5.85
C PHE A 8 -26.67 -7.18 6.10
N GLY A 9 -27.90 -7.57 5.82
CA GLY A 9 -28.35 -8.96 5.98
C GLY A 9 -27.75 -9.90 4.91
N PRO A 10 -27.54 -11.18 5.25
CA PRO A 10 -26.94 -12.17 4.34
C PRO A 10 -27.77 -12.42 3.06
N ASP A 11 -29.09 -12.20 3.10
CA ASP A 11 -30.00 -12.43 1.96
C ASP A 11 -30.26 -11.17 1.12
N HIS A 12 -29.47 -10.12 1.32
CA HIS A 12 -29.69 -8.87 0.61
C HIS A 12 -29.30 -8.98 -0.87
N LYS A 13 -30.30 -8.84 -1.75
CA LYS A 13 -30.05 -8.66 -3.20
C LYS A 13 -29.73 -7.19 -3.47
N PRO A 14 -28.53 -6.87 -3.97
CA PRO A 14 -28.11 -5.50 -4.22
C PRO A 14 -29.04 -4.80 -5.22
N ARG A 15 -29.68 -3.71 -4.83
CA ARG A 15 -30.39 -2.79 -5.72
C ARG A 15 -29.47 -1.61 -6.04
N MET A 16 -29.51 -1.14 -7.28
CA MET A 16 -28.73 0.05 -7.69
C MET A 16 -29.35 1.34 -7.11
N GLY A 17 -29.15 1.61 -5.81
CA GLY A 17 -29.52 2.86 -5.15
C GLY A 17 -28.29 3.51 -4.53
N GLY A 18 -28.22 4.84 -4.48
CA GLY A 18 -27.02 5.59 -4.08
C GLY A 18 -26.46 5.24 -2.69
N LEU A 19 -27.24 4.64 -1.78
CA LEU A 19 -26.75 4.16 -0.48
C LEU A 19 -26.13 2.76 -0.52
N GLU A 20 -26.33 2.00 -1.59
CA GLU A 20 -25.73 0.66 -1.70
C GLU A 20 -24.23 0.69 -2.01
N ILE A 21 -23.76 1.77 -2.61
CA ILE A 21 -22.32 1.97 -2.84
C ILE A 21 -21.53 1.88 -1.54
N PHE A 22 -22.08 2.38 -0.41
CA PHE A 22 -21.42 2.31 0.91
C PHE A 22 -21.26 0.88 1.47
N LYS A 23 -21.91 -0.12 0.92
CA LYS A 23 -21.66 -1.53 1.28
C LYS A 23 -20.42 -2.10 0.61
N TYR A 24 -20.06 -1.53 -0.52
CA TYR A 24 -18.96 -1.96 -1.36
C TYR A 24 -17.74 -1.07 -1.19
N ILE A 25 -17.93 0.12 -0.59
CA ILE A 25 -16.83 0.97 -0.10
C ILE A 25 -16.26 0.29 1.15
N GLY A 26 -15.12 -0.29 1.01
CA GLY A 26 -14.46 -0.96 2.12
C GLY A 26 -13.15 -1.63 1.72
N PRO A 27 -13.07 -2.44 0.65
CA PRO A 27 -11.81 -3.00 0.22
C PRO A 27 -10.82 -1.94 -0.26
N GLY A 28 -11.28 -0.97 -1.07
CA GLY A 28 -10.46 0.13 -1.54
C GLY A 28 -10.08 1.06 -0.38
N LEU A 29 -11.02 1.38 0.52
CA LEU A 29 -10.72 2.22 1.68
C LEU A 29 -9.74 1.52 2.66
N LEU A 30 -9.87 0.21 2.85
CA LEU A 30 -8.92 -0.58 3.66
C LEU A 30 -7.51 -0.55 3.06
N VAL A 31 -7.43 -0.61 1.73
CA VAL A 31 -6.16 -0.49 1.00
C VAL A 31 -5.66 0.95 1.03
N THR A 32 -6.54 1.98 1.07
CA THR A 32 -6.14 3.39 1.18
C THR A 32 -5.48 3.68 2.53
N VAL A 33 -5.90 3.02 3.60
CA VAL A 33 -5.18 3.06 4.88
C VAL A 33 -3.73 2.57 4.71
N GLY A 34 -3.49 1.60 3.81
CA GLY A 34 -2.15 1.16 3.43
C GLY A 34 -1.31 2.19 2.65
N PHE A 35 -1.90 3.30 2.16
CA PHE A 35 -1.16 4.41 1.52
C PHE A 35 -0.82 5.56 2.47
N ILE A 36 -1.26 5.50 3.72
CA ILE A 36 -0.93 6.47 4.76
C ILE A 36 -0.11 5.72 5.81
N ASP A 37 0.91 5.04 5.36
CA ASP A 37 1.83 4.25 6.16
C ASP A 37 3.16 4.99 6.40
N PRO A 38 3.97 4.55 7.36
CA PRO A 38 5.26 5.16 7.66
C PRO A 38 6.23 5.21 6.47
N GLY A 39 6.20 4.20 5.60
CA GLY A 39 7.04 4.12 4.41
C GLY A 39 6.70 5.20 3.38
N ASN A 40 5.39 5.41 3.12
CA ASN A 40 4.91 6.50 2.28
C ASN A 40 5.28 7.87 2.87
N TRP A 41 5.11 8.03 4.18
CA TRP A 41 5.46 9.30 4.83
C TRP A 41 6.92 9.63 4.67
N ALA A 42 7.83 8.68 4.92
CA ALA A 42 9.25 8.88 4.75
C ALA A 42 9.63 9.21 3.30
N SER A 43 9.06 8.47 2.33
CA SER A 43 9.33 8.66 0.90
C SER A 43 8.86 10.02 0.40
N ASN A 44 7.64 10.45 0.78
CA ASN A 44 7.07 11.73 0.39
C ASN A 44 7.77 12.92 1.06
N LEU A 45 8.12 12.77 2.35
CA LEU A 45 8.89 13.76 3.09
C LEU A 45 10.26 13.97 2.45
N ALA A 46 10.98 12.89 2.14
CA ALA A 46 12.27 12.96 1.46
C ALA A 46 12.15 13.56 0.04
N ALA A 47 11.11 13.17 -0.72
CA ALA A 47 10.87 13.71 -2.06
C ALA A 47 10.67 15.23 -2.04
N GLY A 48 9.79 15.73 -1.16
CA GLY A 48 9.52 17.15 -1.02
C GLY A 48 10.70 17.94 -0.48
N ALA A 49 11.35 17.44 0.57
CA ALA A 49 12.46 18.13 1.22
C ALA A 49 13.71 18.22 0.35
N GLN A 50 14.03 17.19 -0.44
CA GLN A 50 15.25 17.14 -1.26
C GLN A 50 15.06 17.70 -2.67
N TYR A 51 13.87 17.52 -3.27
CA TYR A 51 13.63 17.82 -4.69
C TYR A 51 12.48 18.80 -4.94
N GLY A 52 11.92 19.39 -3.88
CA GLY A 52 10.80 20.32 -4.01
C GLY A 52 9.58 19.65 -4.67
N TYR A 53 8.99 20.31 -5.64
CA TYR A 53 7.82 19.77 -6.37
C TYR A 53 8.19 18.76 -7.46
N THR A 54 9.47 18.62 -7.77
CA THR A 54 9.96 17.95 -9.00
C THR A 54 9.50 16.49 -9.12
N LEU A 55 9.25 15.80 -8.00
CA LEU A 55 8.88 14.38 -7.97
C LEU A 55 7.37 14.12 -7.86
N LEU A 56 6.51 15.15 -7.90
CA LEU A 56 5.05 15.00 -7.83
C LEU A 56 4.48 14.10 -8.95
N TRP A 57 5.12 14.10 -10.14
CA TRP A 57 4.70 13.24 -11.25
C TRP A 57 4.75 11.76 -10.89
N MET A 58 5.66 11.37 -9.99
CA MET A 58 5.77 9.97 -9.58
C MET A 58 4.55 9.51 -8.78
N VAL A 59 4.04 10.36 -7.89
CA VAL A 59 2.79 10.07 -7.16
C VAL A 59 1.62 9.90 -8.15
N THR A 60 1.51 10.78 -9.14
CA THR A 60 0.46 10.70 -10.16
C THR A 60 0.59 9.43 -11.01
N LEU A 61 1.78 9.16 -11.53
CA LEU A 61 2.02 7.97 -12.35
C LEU A 61 1.76 6.68 -11.57
N SER A 62 2.28 6.61 -10.34
CA SER A 62 2.10 5.44 -9.46
C SER A 62 0.62 5.21 -9.13
N THR A 63 -0.13 6.28 -8.84
CA THR A 63 -1.58 6.18 -8.57
C THR A 63 -2.36 5.68 -9.77
N VAL A 64 -2.06 6.20 -10.97
CA VAL A 64 -2.71 5.74 -12.21
C VAL A 64 -2.40 4.26 -12.47
N MET A 65 -1.12 3.87 -12.34
CA MET A 65 -0.74 2.46 -12.48
C MET A 65 -1.47 1.57 -11.47
N LEU A 66 -1.55 2.01 -10.23
CA LEU A 66 -2.19 1.25 -9.17
C LEU A 66 -3.69 1.04 -9.39
N ILE A 67 -4.43 2.07 -9.82
CA ILE A 67 -5.87 1.94 -10.17
C ILE A 67 -6.05 0.84 -11.21
N VAL A 68 -5.23 0.81 -12.25
CA VAL A 68 -5.31 -0.21 -13.31
C VAL A 68 -4.96 -1.60 -12.77
N LEU A 69 -3.90 -1.71 -11.97
CA LEU A 69 -3.43 -2.99 -11.42
C LEU A 69 -4.41 -3.56 -10.42
N GLN A 70 -4.92 -2.75 -9.49
CA GLN A 70 -5.88 -3.23 -8.48
C GLN A 70 -7.20 -3.67 -9.09
N HIS A 71 -7.75 -2.88 -10.02
CA HIS A 71 -8.96 -3.29 -10.73
C HIS A 71 -8.77 -4.59 -11.49
N ASN A 72 -7.61 -4.75 -12.13
CA ASN A 72 -7.32 -5.97 -12.90
C ASN A 72 -7.15 -7.21 -11.99
N VAL A 73 -6.53 -7.07 -10.82
CA VAL A 73 -6.39 -8.19 -9.88
C VAL A 73 -7.70 -8.51 -9.17
N ALA A 74 -8.55 -7.51 -8.91
CA ALA A 74 -9.91 -7.73 -8.42
C ALA A 74 -10.75 -8.51 -9.44
N HIS A 75 -10.55 -8.22 -10.74
CA HIS A 75 -11.19 -8.97 -11.82
C HIS A 75 -10.78 -10.45 -11.81
N LEU A 76 -9.50 -10.77 -11.55
CA LEU A 76 -9.04 -12.17 -11.37
C LEU A 76 -9.82 -12.85 -10.23
N GLY A 77 -9.85 -12.26 -9.06
CA GLY A 77 -10.52 -12.85 -7.89
C GLY A 77 -12.02 -13.09 -8.11
N ARG A 78 -12.69 -12.14 -8.80
CA ARG A 78 -14.12 -12.26 -9.12
C ARG A 78 -14.44 -13.28 -10.20
N ALA A 79 -13.58 -13.39 -11.22
CA ALA A 79 -13.82 -14.29 -12.36
C ALA A 79 -13.45 -15.74 -12.05
N THR A 80 -12.46 -15.96 -11.20
CA THR A 80 -11.88 -17.31 -10.96
C THR A 80 -12.21 -17.87 -9.59
N GLY A 81 -12.54 -17.01 -8.63
CA GLY A 81 -12.65 -17.42 -7.23
C GLY A 81 -11.30 -17.71 -6.57
N LEU A 82 -10.17 -17.39 -7.23
CA LEU A 82 -8.81 -17.60 -6.72
C LEU A 82 -8.14 -16.26 -6.47
N CYS A 83 -7.34 -16.15 -5.42
CA CYS A 83 -6.43 -15.03 -5.26
C CYS A 83 -5.22 -15.16 -6.21
N LEU A 84 -4.42 -14.09 -6.32
CA LEU A 84 -3.30 -14.05 -7.26
C LEU A 84 -2.25 -15.12 -6.98
N SER A 85 -1.97 -15.44 -5.71
CA SER A 85 -0.99 -16.47 -5.31
C SER A 85 -1.48 -17.89 -5.59
N GLU A 86 -2.75 -18.18 -5.32
CA GLU A 86 -3.38 -19.46 -5.65
C GLU A 86 -3.44 -19.68 -7.16
N ALA A 87 -3.85 -18.66 -7.92
CA ALA A 87 -3.88 -18.70 -9.39
C ALA A 87 -2.48 -18.95 -9.97
N ALA A 88 -1.45 -18.30 -9.42
CA ALA A 88 -0.06 -18.54 -9.83
C ALA A 88 0.34 -20.00 -9.62
N SER A 89 0.04 -20.56 -8.45
CA SER A 89 0.39 -21.95 -8.12
C SER A 89 -0.46 -23.00 -8.85
N ALA A 90 -1.71 -22.66 -9.20
CA ALA A 90 -2.60 -23.54 -9.93
C ALA A 90 -2.26 -23.65 -11.42
N TYR A 91 -1.86 -22.53 -12.05
CA TYR A 91 -1.73 -22.44 -13.51
C TYR A 91 -0.30 -22.33 -14.02
N LEU A 92 0.68 -21.98 -13.19
CA LEU A 92 2.10 -21.99 -13.58
C LEU A 92 2.81 -23.27 -13.08
N LYS A 93 3.91 -23.60 -13.75
CA LYS A 93 4.79 -24.68 -13.28
C LYS A 93 5.46 -24.27 -11.96
N PRO A 94 5.67 -25.20 -11.01
CA PRO A 94 6.31 -24.88 -9.71
C PRO A 94 7.67 -24.20 -9.83
N ALA A 95 8.43 -24.49 -10.91
CA ALA A 95 9.71 -23.85 -11.18
C ALA A 95 9.61 -22.33 -11.42
N TRP A 96 8.45 -21.82 -11.81
CA TRP A 96 8.18 -20.39 -12.01
C TRP A 96 7.36 -19.78 -10.87
N SER A 97 6.29 -20.48 -10.42
CA SER A 97 5.42 -19.92 -9.38
C SER A 97 6.13 -19.75 -8.04
N ARG A 98 6.93 -20.74 -7.62
CA ARG A 98 7.63 -20.67 -6.32
C ARG A 98 8.63 -19.50 -6.20
N PRO A 99 9.56 -19.28 -7.15
CA PRO A 99 10.45 -18.11 -7.08
C PRO A 99 9.70 -16.78 -7.15
N LEU A 100 8.66 -16.66 -7.99
CA LEU A 100 7.84 -15.46 -8.08
C LEU A 100 7.11 -15.16 -6.78
N LEU A 101 6.46 -16.15 -6.18
CA LEU A 101 5.79 -15.97 -4.89
C LEU A 101 6.79 -15.78 -3.75
N GLY A 102 7.95 -16.45 -3.79
CA GLY A 102 9.04 -16.20 -2.85
C GLY A 102 9.53 -14.76 -2.90
N SER A 103 9.69 -14.17 -4.09
CA SER A 103 10.04 -12.76 -4.22
C SER A 103 8.95 -11.82 -3.68
N ALA A 104 7.69 -12.20 -3.79
CA ALA A 104 6.57 -11.44 -3.22
C ALA A 104 6.54 -11.53 -1.67
N VAL A 105 6.94 -12.67 -1.09
CA VAL A 105 7.15 -12.78 0.37
C VAL A 105 8.29 -11.85 0.82
N LEU A 106 9.40 -11.77 0.07
CA LEU A 106 10.48 -10.82 0.36
C LEU A 106 10.00 -9.37 0.31
N ALA A 107 9.13 -9.02 -0.64
CA ALA A 107 8.49 -7.71 -0.67
C ALA A 107 7.62 -7.47 0.58
N SER A 108 6.84 -8.45 1.03
CA SER A 108 6.07 -8.36 2.27
C SER A 108 6.97 -8.16 3.50
N ILE A 109 8.13 -8.82 3.56
CA ILE A 109 9.13 -8.61 4.61
C ILE A 109 9.63 -7.16 4.60
N SER A 110 9.93 -6.61 3.42
CA SER A 110 10.40 -5.24 3.26
C SER A 110 9.37 -4.22 3.72
N THR A 111 8.08 -4.46 3.43
CA THR A 111 6.99 -3.63 3.97
C THR A 111 6.87 -3.80 5.48
N SER A 112 6.81 -5.02 5.99
CA SER A 112 6.72 -5.26 7.43
C SER A 112 7.85 -4.57 8.21
N LEU A 113 9.03 -4.47 7.61
CA LEU A 113 10.16 -3.73 8.17
C LEU A 113 9.83 -2.24 8.31
N ALA A 114 9.32 -1.60 7.25
CA ALA A 114 8.96 -0.18 7.30
C ALA A 114 7.86 0.08 8.34
N GLU A 115 6.86 -0.79 8.38
CA GLU A 115 5.69 -0.62 9.24
C GLU A 115 6.02 -0.80 10.72
N ILE A 116 6.77 -1.85 11.08
CA ILE A 116 7.26 -2.09 12.43
C ILE A 116 8.18 -0.94 12.85
N LEU A 117 9.06 -0.48 11.95
CA LEU A 117 9.99 0.60 12.21
C LEU A 117 9.26 1.93 12.46
N GLY A 118 8.22 2.24 11.66
CA GLY A 118 7.36 3.40 11.87
C GLY A 118 6.63 3.38 13.20
N GLY A 119 6.03 2.24 13.57
CA GLY A 119 5.43 2.05 14.89
C GLY A 119 6.43 2.20 16.04
N ALA A 120 7.67 1.72 15.86
CA ALA A 120 8.75 1.87 16.83
C ALA A 120 9.19 3.34 16.99
N ILE A 121 9.31 4.08 15.88
CA ILE A 121 9.58 5.53 15.89
C ILE A 121 8.46 6.27 16.65
N ALA A 122 7.21 5.90 16.41
CA ALA A 122 6.08 6.50 17.13
C ALA A 122 6.16 6.25 18.65
N LEU A 123 6.52 5.04 19.08
CA LEU A 123 6.74 4.73 20.51
C LEU A 123 7.94 5.52 21.08
N GLN A 124 8.97 5.75 20.29
CA GLN A 124 10.08 6.62 20.69
C GLN A 124 9.60 8.07 20.89
N MET A 125 8.79 8.61 19.97
CA MET A 125 8.24 9.96 20.08
C MET A 125 7.32 10.14 21.29
N LEU A 126 6.47 9.15 21.59
CA LEU A 126 5.46 9.22 22.65
C LEU A 126 6.04 8.95 24.03
N PHE A 127 6.95 8.00 24.15
CA PHE A 127 7.38 7.43 25.43
C PHE A 127 8.90 7.41 25.62
N GLY A 128 9.68 7.88 24.64
CA GLY A 128 11.15 7.82 24.69
C GLY A 128 11.72 6.40 24.60
N VAL A 129 10.92 5.42 24.16
CA VAL A 129 11.36 4.02 24.07
C VAL A 129 12.36 3.86 22.92
N PRO A 130 13.54 3.23 23.14
CA PRO A 130 14.48 3.00 22.04
C PRO A 130 13.84 2.21 20.90
N VAL A 131 14.13 2.59 19.64
CA VAL A 131 13.51 2.01 18.43
C VAL A 131 13.56 0.47 18.42
N ARG A 132 14.66 -0.15 18.83
CA ARG A 132 14.78 -1.62 18.88
C ARG A 132 13.78 -2.27 19.84
N ILE A 133 13.55 -1.66 21.00
CA ILE A 133 12.57 -2.13 21.97
C ILE A 133 11.15 -1.84 21.47
N GLY A 134 10.92 -0.65 20.90
CA GLY A 134 9.67 -0.28 20.27
C GLY A 134 9.28 -1.26 19.16
N ALA A 135 10.23 -1.66 18.32
CA ALA A 135 10.01 -2.65 17.27
C ALA A 135 9.59 -4.03 17.81
N LEU A 136 10.20 -4.47 18.90
CA LEU A 136 9.80 -5.71 19.58
C LEU A 136 8.37 -5.60 20.13
N LEU A 137 8.02 -4.48 20.74
CA LEU A 137 6.67 -4.26 21.28
C LEU A 137 5.62 -4.25 20.18
N VAL A 138 5.88 -3.58 19.06
CA VAL A 138 4.99 -3.58 17.88
C VAL A 138 4.85 -4.98 17.31
N LEU A 139 5.97 -5.71 17.14
CA LEU A 139 5.94 -7.10 16.65
C LEU A 139 5.05 -7.98 17.53
N VAL A 140 5.30 -8.00 18.84
CA VAL A 140 4.53 -8.84 19.77
C VAL A 140 3.06 -8.46 19.76
N PHE A 141 2.74 -7.18 19.80
CA PHE A 141 1.38 -6.69 19.77
C PHE A 141 0.65 -7.12 18.48
N VAL A 142 1.27 -6.96 17.32
CA VAL A 142 0.68 -7.32 16.04
C VAL A 142 0.50 -8.84 15.90
N VAL A 143 1.48 -9.65 16.34
CA VAL A 143 1.36 -11.11 16.33
C VAL A 143 0.18 -11.57 17.20
N VAL A 144 0.03 -11.01 18.39
CA VAL A 144 -1.12 -11.31 19.27
C VAL A 144 -2.43 -10.91 18.58
N MET A 145 -2.50 -9.72 18.00
CA MET A 145 -3.69 -9.23 17.29
C MET A 145 -4.08 -10.13 16.13
N LEU A 146 -3.12 -10.55 15.30
CA LEU A 146 -3.37 -11.44 14.16
C LEU A 146 -3.85 -12.82 14.61
N PHE A 147 -3.21 -13.41 15.60
CA PHE A 147 -3.53 -14.78 16.04
C PHE A 147 -4.81 -14.88 16.88
N THR A 148 -5.20 -13.79 17.55
CA THR A 148 -6.49 -13.70 18.26
C THR A 148 -7.64 -13.24 17.38
N ASN A 149 -7.38 -12.87 16.12
CA ASN A 149 -8.35 -12.31 15.17
C ASN A 149 -9.11 -11.08 15.73
N SER A 150 -8.44 -10.30 16.59
CA SER A 150 -9.03 -9.15 17.28
C SER A 150 -8.95 -7.84 16.47
N TYR A 151 -8.43 -7.89 15.25
CA TYR A 151 -8.19 -6.74 14.37
C TYR A 151 -9.45 -5.88 14.15
N ARG A 152 -10.62 -6.50 13.97
CA ARG A 152 -11.89 -5.78 13.69
C ARG A 152 -12.27 -4.75 14.76
N LEU A 153 -11.81 -4.91 15.99
CA LEU A 153 -12.08 -3.96 17.07
C LEU A 153 -11.30 -2.65 16.90
N ILE A 154 -10.08 -2.75 16.39
CA ILE A 154 -9.15 -1.61 16.25
C ILE A 154 -9.26 -0.95 14.88
N GLU A 155 -9.70 -1.68 13.84
CA GLU A 155 -9.82 -1.18 12.46
C GLU A 155 -10.53 0.18 12.35
N LYS A 156 -11.62 0.37 13.09
CA LYS A 156 -12.37 1.63 13.07
C LYS A 156 -11.57 2.80 13.64
N TRP A 157 -10.81 2.56 14.70
CA TRP A 157 -9.95 3.58 15.31
C TRP A 157 -8.79 3.95 14.40
N ILE A 158 -8.20 2.96 13.75
CA ILE A 158 -7.14 3.14 12.76
C ILE A 158 -7.64 4.03 11.62
N ILE A 159 -8.77 3.69 11.01
CA ILE A 159 -9.37 4.47 9.92
C ILE A 159 -9.64 5.92 10.39
N ALA A 160 -10.17 6.10 11.60
CA ALA A 160 -10.45 7.42 12.13
C ALA A 160 -9.17 8.27 12.30
N PHE A 161 -8.13 7.76 12.94
CA PHE A 161 -6.88 8.48 13.18
C PHE A 161 -6.13 8.78 11.88
N VAL A 162 -6.02 7.80 10.99
CA VAL A 162 -5.37 7.95 9.70
C VAL A 162 -6.10 8.98 8.83
N SER A 163 -7.45 8.96 8.87
CA SER A 163 -8.25 9.97 8.16
C SER A 163 -8.05 11.39 8.71
N ILE A 164 -7.98 11.55 10.03
CA ILE A 164 -7.73 12.85 10.66
C ILE A 164 -6.39 13.41 10.18
N ILE A 165 -5.33 12.60 10.19
CA ILE A 165 -4.00 13.06 9.75
C ILE A 165 -3.99 13.38 8.25
N GLY A 166 -4.58 12.52 7.42
CA GLY A 166 -4.68 12.79 5.98
C GLY A 166 -5.40 14.11 5.68
N LEU A 167 -6.51 14.35 6.37
CA LEU A 167 -7.25 15.62 6.25
C LEU A 167 -6.46 16.79 6.80
N SER A 168 -5.68 16.62 7.89
CA SER A 168 -4.82 17.65 8.42
C SER A 168 -3.76 18.09 7.40
N PHE A 169 -3.09 17.16 6.73
CA PHE A 169 -2.14 17.50 5.66
C PHE A 169 -2.79 18.29 4.52
N ILE A 170 -4.01 17.90 4.11
CA ILE A 170 -4.74 18.64 3.06
C ILE A 170 -5.10 20.07 3.54
N TYR A 171 -5.54 20.21 4.79
CA TYR A 171 -5.86 21.52 5.36
C TYR A 171 -4.62 22.40 5.49
N GLU A 172 -3.48 21.85 5.92
CA GLU A 172 -2.20 22.58 6.04
C GLU A 172 -1.74 23.21 4.72
N LEU A 173 -2.13 22.67 3.57
CA LEU A 173 -1.87 23.28 2.27
C LEU A 173 -2.46 24.69 2.14
N SER A 174 -3.52 25.00 2.89
CA SER A 174 -4.13 26.33 2.92
C SER A 174 -3.34 27.35 3.78
N LEU A 175 -2.45 26.86 4.64
CA LEU A 175 -1.67 27.68 5.57
C LEU A 175 -0.27 28.02 5.07
N VAL A 176 0.21 27.32 4.03
CA VAL A 176 1.52 27.53 3.43
C VAL A 176 1.40 28.14 2.03
N THR A 177 2.45 28.88 1.63
CA THR A 177 2.49 29.44 0.28
C THR A 177 3.00 28.38 -0.70
N ILE A 178 2.15 27.99 -1.65
CA ILE A 178 2.46 27.00 -2.69
C ILE A 178 2.44 27.68 -4.05
N ASP A 179 3.46 27.42 -4.86
CA ASP A 179 3.46 27.75 -6.29
C ASP A 179 2.61 26.74 -7.07
N TRP A 180 1.30 26.99 -7.10
CA TRP A 180 0.34 26.09 -7.78
C TRP A 180 0.62 25.90 -9.28
N PRO A 181 1.03 26.93 -10.07
CA PRO A 181 1.44 26.74 -11.45
C PRO A 181 2.62 25.77 -11.62
N GLN A 182 3.63 25.88 -10.75
CA GLN A 182 4.79 24.96 -10.74
C GLN A 182 4.38 23.56 -10.30
N ALA A 183 3.60 23.41 -9.24
CA ALA A 183 3.09 22.15 -8.76
C ALA A 183 2.24 21.43 -9.83
N ALA A 184 1.33 22.18 -10.50
CA ALA A 184 0.49 21.62 -11.57
C ALA A 184 1.30 21.05 -12.75
N ARG A 185 2.36 21.72 -13.15
CA ARG A 185 3.31 21.22 -14.15
C ARG A 185 4.05 19.98 -13.64
N ALA A 186 4.50 20.01 -12.39
CA ALA A 186 5.26 18.92 -11.80
C ALA A 186 4.44 17.63 -11.63
N TRP A 187 3.12 17.69 -11.47
CA TRP A 187 2.26 16.48 -11.42
C TRP A 187 2.25 15.68 -12.72
N VAL A 188 2.49 16.33 -13.86
CA VAL A 188 2.37 15.71 -15.20
C VAL A 188 3.67 15.65 -15.98
N THR A 189 4.74 16.30 -15.51
CA THR A 189 6.02 16.36 -16.21
C THR A 189 7.06 15.49 -15.52
N PRO A 190 7.44 14.33 -16.10
CA PRO A 190 8.52 13.50 -15.57
C PRO A 190 9.84 14.25 -15.54
N SER A 191 10.54 14.16 -14.41
CA SER A 191 11.86 14.74 -14.22
C SER A 191 12.73 13.81 -13.37
N PHE A 192 14.02 13.74 -13.67
CA PHE A 192 15.00 12.85 -13.04
C PHE A 192 16.20 13.67 -12.58
N PRO A 193 16.07 14.45 -11.48
CA PRO A 193 17.20 15.17 -10.91
C PRO A 193 18.33 14.21 -10.52
N GLU A 194 19.55 14.71 -10.48
CA GLU A 194 20.70 13.92 -10.03
C GLU A 194 20.49 13.38 -8.61
N GLY A 195 20.82 12.11 -8.39
CA GLY A 195 20.62 11.43 -7.10
C GLY A 195 19.17 11.05 -6.74
N SER A 196 18.16 11.43 -7.55
CA SER A 196 16.74 11.23 -7.22
C SER A 196 16.24 9.80 -7.38
N MET A 197 16.95 8.90 -8.05
CA MET A 197 16.43 7.59 -8.42
C MET A 197 15.99 6.74 -7.23
N VAL A 198 16.73 6.77 -6.13
CA VAL A 198 16.34 6.04 -4.89
C VAL A 198 15.00 6.55 -4.36
N ILE A 199 14.81 7.87 -4.32
CA ILE A 199 13.55 8.48 -3.84
C ILE A 199 12.41 8.23 -4.84
N ILE A 200 12.65 8.36 -6.15
CA ILE A 200 11.66 8.03 -7.19
C ILE A 200 11.16 6.59 -7.02
N MET A 201 12.09 5.65 -6.85
CA MET A 201 11.74 4.24 -6.70
C MET A 201 11.10 3.95 -5.32
N SER A 202 11.50 4.69 -4.29
CA SER A 202 10.86 4.62 -2.97
C SER A 202 9.39 5.10 -3.05
N VAL A 203 9.11 6.24 -3.69
CA VAL A 203 7.72 6.72 -3.90
C VAL A 203 6.91 5.73 -4.75
N LEU A 204 7.51 5.18 -5.82
CA LEU A 204 6.85 4.15 -6.63
C LEU A 204 6.47 2.92 -5.78
N GLY A 205 7.43 2.37 -5.04
CA GLY A 205 7.22 1.19 -4.20
C GLY A 205 6.23 1.42 -3.07
N ALA A 206 6.27 2.61 -2.47
CA ALA A 206 5.36 3.02 -1.43
C ALA A 206 3.90 3.14 -1.93
N VAL A 207 3.67 3.63 -3.15
CA VAL A 207 2.32 3.74 -3.73
C VAL A 207 1.88 2.41 -4.35
N VAL A 208 2.73 1.74 -5.16
CA VAL A 208 2.38 0.48 -5.83
C VAL A 208 3.02 -0.70 -5.12
N MET A 209 2.49 -1.03 -3.98
CA MET A 209 2.98 -2.15 -3.16
C MET A 209 2.62 -3.49 -3.78
N PRO A 210 3.60 -4.30 -4.25
CA PRO A 210 3.30 -5.56 -4.94
C PRO A 210 2.53 -6.54 -4.05
N HIS A 211 2.85 -6.67 -2.76
CA HIS A 211 2.16 -7.56 -1.82
C HIS A 211 0.69 -7.15 -1.60
N ASN A 212 0.36 -5.85 -1.71
CA ASN A 212 -1.02 -5.37 -1.61
C ASN A 212 -1.89 -5.80 -2.81
N LEU A 213 -1.31 -6.06 -3.98
CA LEU A 213 -2.03 -6.65 -5.11
C LEU A 213 -2.47 -8.09 -4.78
N PHE A 214 -1.61 -8.87 -4.12
CA PHE A 214 -1.97 -10.19 -3.62
C PHE A 214 -3.06 -10.12 -2.57
N LEU A 215 -2.89 -9.26 -1.55
CA LEU A 215 -3.87 -9.09 -0.48
C LEU A 215 -5.21 -8.58 -1.01
N HIS A 216 -5.22 -7.65 -1.97
CA HIS A 216 -6.45 -7.14 -2.58
C HIS A 216 -7.23 -8.27 -3.27
N SER A 217 -6.55 -9.15 -4.03
CA SER A 217 -7.20 -10.30 -4.64
C SER A 217 -7.78 -11.28 -3.60
N GLU A 218 -7.10 -11.48 -2.47
CA GLU A 218 -7.56 -12.31 -1.36
C GLU A 218 -8.81 -11.73 -0.69
N VAL A 219 -8.80 -10.42 -0.40
CA VAL A 219 -9.96 -9.73 0.20
C VAL A 219 -11.17 -9.79 -0.74
N ILE A 220 -10.96 -9.64 -2.05
CA ILE A 220 -12.02 -9.78 -3.05
C ILE A 220 -12.54 -11.21 -3.10
N GLN A 221 -11.65 -12.23 -3.06
CA GLN A 221 -12.03 -13.63 -3.03
C GLN A 221 -12.87 -13.98 -1.79
N SER A 222 -12.45 -13.52 -0.61
CA SER A 222 -13.17 -13.78 0.65
C SER A 222 -14.59 -13.22 0.69
N ARG A 223 -14.91 -12.29 -0.20
CA ARG A 223 -16.24 -11.69 -0.39
C ARG A 223 -17.03 -12.32 -1.54
N GLN A 224 -16.80 -13.59 -1.86
CA GLN A 224 -17.51 -14.32 -2.91
C GLN A 224 -19.01 -14.40 -2.66
N TRP A 225 -19.78 -13.50 -3.30
CA TRP A 225 -21.21 -13.37 -3.05
C TRP A 225 -22.05 -14.17 -4.05
N ASN A 226 -21.60 -14.34 -5.28
CA ASN A 226 -22.21 -15.17 -6.30
C ASN A 226 -21.31 -15.20 -7.55
N LEU A 227 -20.68 -16.34 -7.85
CA LEU A 227 -19.86 -16.54 -9.04
C LEU A 227 -20.65 -17.06 -10.24
N SER A 228 -21.93 -17.40 -10.06
CA SER A 228 -22.76 -18.02 -11.09
C SER A 228 -23.52 -17.02 -11.95
N ASP A 229 -23.73 -15.78 -11.46
CA ASP A 229 -24.50 -14.73 -12.17
C ASP A 229 -23.59 -13.65 -12.75
N ASP A 230 -23.45 -13.62 -14.06
CA ASP A 230 -22.67 -12.64 -14.79
C ASP A 230 -23.09 -11.18 -14.57
N ALA A 231 -24.37 -10.93 -14.33
CA ALA A 231 -24.88 -9.57 -14.08
C ALA A 231 -24.44 -9.09 -12.69
N VAL A 232 -24.41 -10.00 -11.71
CA VAL A 232 -23.92 -9.73 -10.36
C VAL A 232 -22.40 -9.48 -10.39
N ILE A 233 -21.63 -10.31 -11.08
CA ILE A 233 -20.18 -10.14 -11.22
C ILE A 233 -19.85 -8.78 -11.84
N ARG A 234 -20.47 -8.42 -12.97
CA ARG A 234 -20.24 -7.13 -13.64
C ARG A 234 -20.60 -5.93 -12.76
N ARG A 235 -21.69 -6.05 -11.96
CA ARG A 235 -22.09 -5.01 -11.03
C ARG A 235 -21.08 -4.83 -9.90
N GLN A 236 -20.64 -5.93 -9.30
CA GLN A 236 -19.64 -5.92 -8.23
C GLN A 236 -18.30 -5.31 -8.70
N LEU A 237 -17.87 -5.63 -9.93
CA LEU A 237 -16.66 -5.04 -10.52
C LEU A 237 -16.78 -3.52 -10.75
N ARG A 238 -17.98 -3.02 -11.10
CA ARG A 238 -18.18 -1.56 -11.24
C ARG A 238 -18.10 -0.84 -9.88
N TYR A 239 -18.66 -1.42 -8.84
CA TYR A 239 -18.58 -0.85 -7.49
C TYR A 239 -17.17 -0.89 -6.94
N GLU A 240 -16.47 -2.02 -7.13
CA GLU A 240 -15.06 -2.15 -6.77
C GLU A 240 -14.21 -1.10 -7.51
N TYR A 241 -14.44 -0.92 -8.81
CA TYR A 241 -13.71 0.09 -9.60
C TYR A 241 -13.97 1.52 -9.11
N ALA A 242 -15.22 1.85 -8.76
CA ALA A 242 -15.55 3.16 -8.20
C ALA A 242 -14.91 3.37 -6.81
N ASP A 243 -14.92 2.33 -5.96
CA ASP A 243 -14.25 2.32 -4.66
C ASP A 243 -12.73 2.50 -4.81
N THR A 244 -12.12 1.76 -5.72
CA THR A 244 -10.69 1.87 -6.04
C THR A 244 -10.33 3.27 -6.51
N ILE A 245 -11.06 3.84 -7.49
CA ILE A 245 -10.78 5.21 -7.98
C ILE A 245 -10.89 6.22 -6.85
N PHE A 246 -11.98 6.21 -6.10
CA PHE A 246 -12.19 7.17 -5.02
C PHE A 246 -11.08 7.07 -3.97
N SER A 247 -10.77 5.88 -3.53
CA SER A 247 -9.75 5.59 -2.54
C SER A 247 -8.36 6.02 -3.02
N MET A 248 -8.02 5.71 -4.27
CA MET A 248 -6.72 6.09 -4.86
C MET A 248 -6.59 7.61 -5.06
N LEU A 249 -7.67 8.30 -5.40
CA LEU A 249 -7.66 9.77 -5.50
C LEU A 249 -7.44 10.44 -4.14
N VAL A 250 -8.04 9.90 -3.07
CA VAL A 250 -7.78 10.37 -1.71
C VAL A 250 -6.30 10.12 -1.33
N GLY A 251 -5.78 8.93 -1.60
CA GLY A 251 -4.36 8.61 -1.38
C GLY A 251 -3.42 9.52 -2.19
N TRP A 252 -3.73 9.76 -3.46
CA TRP A 252 -2.99 10.71 -4.31
C TRP A 252 -2.96 12.11 -3.74
N ALA A 253 -4.11 12.60 -3.25
CA ALA A 253 -4.21 13.94 -2.66
C ALA A 253 -3.37 14.05 -1.39
N ILE A 254 -3.42 13.06 -0.50
CA ILE A 254 -2.66 13.03 0.76
C ILE A 254 -1.15 12.94 0.49
N ASN A 255 -0.71 12.01 -0.37
CA ASN A 255 0.70 11.87 -0.73
C ASN A 255 1.24 13.13 -1.42
N SER A 256 0.45 13.75 -2.32
CA SER A 256 0.81 15.02 -2.94
C SER A 256 0.90 16.15 -1.91
N ALA A 257 -0.05 16.22 -0.97
CA ALA A 257 -0.03 17.22 0.11
C ALA A 257 1.24 17.13 0.94
N MET A 258 1.69 15.93 1.29
CA MET A 258 2.93 15.74 2.04
C MET A 258 4.16 16.23 1.27
N ILE A 259 4.27 15.93 -0.02
CA ILE A 259 5.38 16.42 -0.85
C ILE A 259 5.34 17.95 -0.94
N LEU A 260 4.17 18.54 -1.18
CA LEU A 260 3.99 20.00 -1.28
C LEU A 260 4.35 20.70 0.02
N LEU A 261 3.90 20.19 1.17
CA LEU A 261 4.21 20.72 2.49
C LEU A 261 5.71 20.60 2.81
N ALA A 262 6.29 19.43 2.55
CA ALA A 262 7.72 19.21 2.76
C ALA A 262 8.57 20.14 1.88
N ALA A 263 8.15 20.37 0.63
CA ALA A 263 8.78 21.31 -0.27
C ALA A 263 8.68 22.76 0.25
N ALA A 264 7.50 23.20 0.68
CA ALA A 264 7.29 24.55 1.20
C ALA A 264 8.03 24.81 2.53
N THR A 265 8.23 23.77 3.34
CA THR A 265 8.85 23.90 4.67
C THR A 265 10.35 23.65 4.63
N PHE A 266 10.80 22.49 4.11
CA PHE A 266 12.19 22.07 4.21
C PHE A 266 13.02 22.43 2.99
N PHE A 267 12.49 22.28 1.77
CA PHE A 267 13.23 22.60 0.55
C PHE A 267 13.52 24.10 0.42
N VAL A 268 12.52 24.94 0.70
CA VAL A 268 12.66 26.39 0.65
C VAL A 268 13.65 26.90 1.71
N THR A 269 13.61 26.35 2.92
CA THR A 269 14.50 26.71 4.02
C THR A 269 15.86 26.02 3.96
N LYS A 270 16.05 25.08 3.00
CA LYS A 270 17.25 24.22 2.88
C LYS A 270 17.56 23.44 4.15
N THR A 271 16.52 23.06 4.89
CA THR A 271 16.66 22.28 6.11
C THR A 271 16.75 20.79 5.75
N PRO A 272 17.83 20.10 6.12
CA PRO A 272 17.97 18.66 5.85
C PRO A 272 16.93 17.86 6.65
N VAL A 273 16.35 16.86 6.02
CA VAL A 273 15.45 15.91 6.67
C VAL A 273 16.17 14.55 6.79
N GLU A 274 16.44 14.16 8.02
CA GLU A 274 17.19 12.97 8.39
C GLU A 274 16.35 12.01 9.24
N GLU A 275 15.21 12.47 9.76
CA GLU A 275 14.33 11.70 10.63
C GLU A 275 12.86 11.88 10.26
N LEU A 276 12.07 10.80 10.39
CA LEU A 276 10.63 10.85 10.14
C LEU A 276 9.91 11.75 11.15
N GLN A 277 10.44 11.88 12.36
CA GLN A 277 9.90 12.74 13.42
C GLN A 277 9.76 14.19 12.99
N GLN A 278 10.65 14.66 12.10
CA GLN A 278 10.63 16.05 11.60
C GLN A 278 9.34 16.39 10.81
N ALA A 279 8.57 15.35 10.37
CA ALA A 279 7.28 15.56 9.74
C ALA A 279 6.23 16.19 10.69
N ASP A 280 6.43 16.15 12.00
CA ASP A 280 5.55 16.82 12.97
C ASP A 280 5.53 18.34 12.77
N SER A 281 6.65 18.92 12.33
CA SER A 281 6.76 20.34 12.05
C SER A 281 5.86 20.79 10.89
N LEU A 282 5.48 19.89 9.98
CA LEU A 282 4.51 20.17 8.92
C LEU A 282 3.10 20.42 9.48
N LEU A 283 2.79 19.88 10.65
CA LEU A 283 1.49 20.00 11.30
C LEU A 283 1.46 21.09 12.39
N GLN A 284 2.61 21.68 12.73
CA GLN A 284 2.69 22.71 13.78
C GLN A 284 1.83 23.94 13.50
N PRO A 285 1.72 24.46 12.25
CA PRO A 285 0.87 25.61 11.97
C PRO A 285 -0.59 25.41 12.36
N LEU A 286 -1.13 24.19 12.16
CA LEU A 286 -2.51 23.83 12.52
C LEU A 286 -2.65 23.38 13.98
N LEU A 287 -1.78 22.49 14.42
CA LEU A 287 -1.94 21.75 15.68
C LEU A 287 -1.11 22.31 16.83
N GLY A 288 -0.26 23.31 16.55
CA GLY A 288 0.60 23.96 17.54
C GLY A 288 1.46 22.93 18.30
N ARG A 289 1.57 23.08 19.62
CA ARG A 289 2.36 22.19 20.48
C ARG A 289 1.86 20.74 20.52
N SER A 290 0.65 20.48 20.09
CA SER A 290 0.08 19.13 20.04
C SER A 290 0.48 18.36 18.78
N ALA A 291 1.11 18.99 17.80
CA ALA A 291 1.48 18.40 16.51
C ALA A 291 2.28 17.09 16.68
N THR A 292 3.32 17.12 17.52
CA THR A 292 4.20 15.97 17.78
C THR A 292 3.42 14.78 18.34
N HIS A 293 2.55 15.00 19.33
CA HIS A 293 1.78 13.90 19.94
C HIS A 293 0.73 13.34 18.97
N ILE A 294 0.02 14.21 18.25
CA ILE A 294 -0.99 13.79 17.28
C ILE A 294 -0.35 13.02 16.13
N PHE A 295 0.78 13.54 15.61
CA PHE A 295 1.55 12.85 14.58
C PHE A 295 2.04 11.48 15.05
N ALA A 296 2.64 11.40 16.25
CA ALA A 296 3.16 10.16 16.80
C ALA A 296 2.07 9.11 17.05
N VAL A 297 0.90 9.53 17.56
CA VAL A 297 -0.26 8.62 17.74
C VAL A 297 -0.73 8.09 16.39
N ALA A 298 -0.85 8.96 15.38
CA ALA A 298 -1.25 8.51 14.05
C ALA A 298 -0.21 7.62 13.39
N LEU A 299 1.08 7.92 13.54
CA LEU A 299 2.17 7.08 13.06
C LEU A 299 2.15 5.70 13.73
N LEU A 300 1.84 5.63 15.03
CA LEU A 300 1.69 4.36 15.74
C LEU A 300 0.55 3.53 15.17
N PHE A 301 -0.63 4.15 15.01
CA PHE A 301 -1.79 3.44 14.46
C PHE A 301 -1.57 3.04 13.00
N ALA A 302 -0.97 3.91 12.19
CA ALA A 302 -0.61 3.59 10.81
C ALA A 302 0.37 2.39 10.78
N GLY A 303 1.46 2.44 11.55
CA GLY A 303 2.44 1.37 11.63
C GLY A 303 1.84 0.04 12.08
N ILE A 304 1.00 0.02 13.13
CA ILE A 304 0.31 -1.18 13.60
C ILE A 304 -0.62 -1.74 12.51
N SER A 305 -1.45 -0.88 11.90
CA SER A 305 -2.40 -1.30 10.86
C SER A 305 -1.69 -1.92 9.68
N SER A 306 -0.70 -1.22 9.17
CA SER A 306 0.02 -1.65 7.98
C SER A 306 0.89 -2.88 8.27
N THR A 307 1.42 -3.04 9.50
CA THR A 307 2.09 -4.28 9.93
C THR A 307 1.13 -5.48 9.90
N ILE A 308 -0.13 -5.29 10.32
CA ILE A 308 -1.15 -6.34 10.27
C ILE A 308 -1.43 -6.72 8.82
N THR A 309 -1.66 -5.74 7.93
CA THR A 309 -1.97 -6.01 6.52
C THR A 309 -0.79 -6.61 5.76
N SER A 310 0.44 -6.18 6.02
CA SER A 310 1.65 -6.78 5.42
C SER A 310 1.87 -8.22 5.90
N GLY A 311 1.60 -8.51 7.18
CA GLY A 311 1.59 -9.86 7.73
C GLY A 311 0.53 -10.75 7.07
N MET A 312 -0.70 -10.26 6.91
CA MET A 312 -1.77 -10.99 6.20
C MET A 312 -1.39 -11.25 4.74
N ALA A 313 -0.83 -10.27 4.04
CA ALA A 313 -0.35 -10.43 2.68
C ALA A 313 0.71 -11.52 2.58
N ALA A 314 1.70 -11.53 3.46
CA ALA A 314 2.73 -12.57 3.51
C ALA A 314 2.13 -13.95 3.79
N GLY A 315 1.15 -14.03 4.71
CA GLY A 315 0.42 -15.27 5.01
C GLY A 315 -0.34 -15.79 3.80
N SER A 316 -1.07 -14.94 3.08
CA SER A 316 -1.81 -15.28 1.86
C SER A 316 -0.87 -15.73 0.73
N ILE A 317 0.24 -15.00 0.51
CA ILE A 317 1.22 -15.37 -0.53
C ILE A 317 1.85 -16.73 -0.20
N PHE A 318 2.23 -16.94 1.06
CA PHE A 318 2.89 -18.18 1.49
C PHE A 318 1.95 -19.38 1.42
N ALA A 319 0.69 -19.25 1.89
CA ALA A 319 -0.34 -20.28 1.76
C ALA A 319 -0.61 -20.61 0.28
N GLY A 320 -0.68 -19.59 -0.58
CA GLY A 320 -0.87 -19.74 -2.01
C GLY A 320 0.24 -20.53 -2.72
N ILE A 321 1.48 -20.58 -2.18
CA ILE A 321 2.54 -21.49 -2.68
C ILE A 321 2.09 -22.94 -2.60
N PHE A 322 1.29 -23.28 -1.58
CA PHE A 322 0.74 -24.61 -1.34
C PHE A 322 -0.66 -24.81 -1.92
N LYS A 323 -1.18 -23.79 -2.64
CA LYS A 323 -2.54 -23.75 -3.21
C LYS A 323 -3.64 -23.75 -2.15
N GLU A 324 -3.37 -23.10 -1.04
CA GLU A 324 -4.30 -22.96 0.08
C GLU A 324 -4.76 -21.50 0.20
N PRO A 325 -6.05 -21.25 0.52
CA PRO A 325 -6.52 -19.92 0.84
C PRO A 325 -5.92 -19.43 2.16
N TYR A 326 -5.93 -18.13 2.36
CA TYR A 326 -5.48 -17.55 3.63
C TYR A 326 -6.45 -17.91 4.76
N ASP A 327 -5.95 -18.62 5.74
CA ASP A 327 -6.60 -18.82 7.05
C ASP A 327 -5.53 -18.73 8.15
N ILE A 328 -5.66 -17.75 9.05
CA ILE A 328 -4.71 -17.57 10.15
C ILE A 328 -4.68 -18.77 11.11
N ARG A 329 -5.63 -19.67 11.04
CA ARG A 329 -5.64 -20.92 11.82
C ARG A 329 -4.76 -21.99 11.19
N ASP A 330 -4.47 -21.87 9.90
CA ASP A 330 -3.66 -22.80 9.16
C ASP A 330 -2.16 -22.55 9.31
N ASN A 331 -1.36 -23.63 9.30
CA ASN A 331 0.07 -23.58 9.55
C ASN A 331 0.85 -22.81 8.47
N HIS A 332 0.46 -22.95 7.19
CA HIS A 332 1.15 -22.25 6.11
C HIS A 332 0.91 -20.74 6.17
N SER A 333 -0.32 -20.31 6.42
CA SER A 333 -0.65 -18.90 6.63
C SER A 333 0.10 -18.32 7.83
N ARG A 334 0.12 -19.02 8.98
CA ARG A 334 0.89 -18.63 10.17
C ARG A 334 2.38 -18.52 9.89
N THR A 335 2.94 -19.49 9.17
CA THR A 335 4.36 -19.47 8.84
C THR A 335 4.70 -18.27 7.98
N GLY A 336 3.89 -17.94 6.95
CA GLY A 336 4.08 -16.75 6.12
C GLY A 336 4.06 -15.46 6.93
N VAL A 337 3.07 -15.31 7.83
CA VAL A 337 2.99 -14.16 8.76
C VAL A 337 4.25 -14.06 9.62
N MET A 338 4.62 -15.17 10.30
CA MET A 338 5.78 -15.16 11.21
C MET A 338 7.09 -14.91 10.49
N VAL A 339 7.30 -15.52 9.33
CA VAL A 339 8.50 -15.28 8.49
C VAL A 339 8.60 -13.79 8.15
N SER A 340 7.51 -13.17 7.68
CA SER A 340 7.54 -11.76 7.32
C SER A 340 7.88 -10.86 8.52
N LEU A 341 7.15 -11.01 9.61
CA LEU A 341 7.28 -10.12 10.76
C LEU A 341 8.60 -10.33 11.53
N VAL A 342 9.01 -11.58 11.76
CA VAL A 342 10.23 -11.89 12.51
C VAL A 342 11.48 -11.52 11.72
N VAL A 343 11.53 -11.84 10.41
CA VAL A 343 12.68 -11.46 9.58
C VAL A 343 12.79 -9.94 9.47
N ALA A 344 11.66 -9.23 9.29
CA ALA A 344 11.63 -7.77 9.31
C ALA A 344 12.20 -7.20 10.63
N PHE A 345 11.78 -7.73 11.77
CA PHE A 345 12.32 -7.33 13.08
C PHE A 345 13.81 -7.59 13.19
N LEU A 346 14.30 -8.77 12.78
CA LEU A 346 15.74 -9.08 12.82
C LEU A 346 16.55 -8.10 11.96
N ILE A 347 16.03 -7.70 10.79
CA ILE A 347 16.68 -6.69 9.96
C ILE A 347 16.70 -5.33 10.67
N ILE A 348 15.62 -4.93 11.37
CA ILE A 348 15.57 -3.68 12.14
C ILE A 348 16.69 -3.61 13.19
N LEU A 349 17.04 -4.73 13.83
CA LEU A 349 18.12 -4.75 14.82
C LEU A 349 19.49 -4.38 14.22
N LEU A 350 19.65 -4.57 12.90
CA LEU A 350 20.88 -4.28 12.15
C LEU A 350 20.88 -2.88 11.50
N ILE A 351 19.72 -2.22 11.44
CA ILE A 351 19.61 -0.89 10.83
C ILE A 351 20.22 0.18 11.75
N GLY A 352 21.18 0.94 11.21
CA GLY A 352 21.81 2.06 11.92
C GLY A 352 21.03 3.38 11.75
N ASP A 353 20.33 3.57 10.62
CA ASP A 353 19.60 4.78 10.26
C ASP A 353 18.14 4.40 9.94
N PRO A 354 17.20 4.65 10.87
CA PRO A 354 15.79 4.30 10.69
C PRO A 354 15.12 4.97 9.49
N PHE A 355 15.42 6.24 9.21
CA PHE A 355 14.81 6.98 8.11
C PHE A 355 15.22 6.42 6.75
N LYS A 356 16.52 6.15 6.56
CA LYS A 356 17.00 5.46 5.36
C LYS A 356 16.45 4.05 5.25
N GLY A 357 16.29 3.34 6.39
CA GLY A 357 15.62 2.04 6.44
C GLY A 357 14.21 2.06 5.86
N LEU A 358 13.42 3.08 6.19
CA LEU A 358 12.09 3.30 5.62
C LEU A 358 12.16 3.51 4.10
N ILE A 359 13.02 4.41 3.64
CA ILE A 359 13.16 4.73 2.21
C ILE A 359 13.61 3.51 1.40
N TYR A 360 14.65 2.82 1.85
CA TYR A 360 15.18 1.66 1.13
C TYR A 360 14.20 0.48 1.13
N SER A 361 13.43 0.29 2.19
CA SER A 361 12.40 -0.75 2.21
C SER A 361 11.37 -0.53 1.10
N GLN A 362 10.92 0.69 0.88
CA GLN A 362 9.97 1.03 -0.19
C GLN A 362 10.62 0.91 -1.58
N MET A 363 11.90 1.30 -1.71
CA MET A 363 12.65 1.10 -2.95
C MET A 363 12.72 -0.40 -3.34
N ILE A 364 12.94 -1.30 -2.37
CA ILE A 364 12.97 -2.75 -2.61
C ILE A 364 11.62 -3.26 -3.15
N LEU A 365 10.50 -2.70 -2.70
CA LEU A 365 9.18 -3.05 -3.24
C LEU A 365 9.08 -2.77 -4.74
N SER A 366 9.63 -1.63 -5.18
CA SER A 366 9.63 -1.26 -6.59
C SER A 366 10.48 -2.21 -7.45
N ILE A 367 11.53 -2.81 -6.88
CA ILE A 367 12.36 -3.82 -7.58
C ILE A 367 11.58 -5.11 -7.82
N GLN A 368 10.73 -5.51 -6.88
CA GLN A 368 9.89 -6.71 -7.03
C GLN A 368 8.66 -6.48 -7.94
N LEU A 369 8.21 -5.24 -8.06
CA LEU A 369 6.96 -4.90 -8.74
C LEU A 369 6.85 -5.41 -10.18
N PRO A 370 7.87 -5.35 -11.07
CA PRO A 370 7.79 -5.93 -12.41
C PRO A 370 7.37 -7.40 -12.42
N PHE A 371 7.91 -8.19 -11.49
CA PHE A 371 7.61 -9.62 -11.41
C PHE A 371 6.14 -9.86 -11.09
N THR A 372 5.57 -9.10 -10.14
CA THR A 372 4.14 -9.17 -9.82
C THR A 372 3.27 -8.70 -10.98
N VAL A 373 3.63 -7.59 -11.64
CA VAL A 373 2.86 -7.06 -12.79
C VAL A 373 2.84 -8.06 -13.94
N PHE A 374 3.99 -8.62 -14.33
CA PHE A 374 4.04 -9.60 -15.43
C PHE A 374 3.32 -10.88 -15.08
N LEU A 375 3.40 -11.37 -13.83
CA LEU A 375 2.61 -12.50 -13.34
C LEU A 375 1.11 -12.21 -13.49
N GLN A 376 0.65 -11.07 -13.01
CA GLN A 376 -0.74 -10.64 -13.08
C GLN A 376 -1.23 -10.58 -14.52
N VAL A 377 -0.48 -9.91 -15.41
CA VAL A 377 -0.84 -9.78 -16.84
C VAL A 377 -0.92 -11.15 -17.51
N HIS A 378 0.01 -12.03 -17.21
CA HIS A 378 0.02 -13.41 -17.76
C HIS A 378 -1.24 -14.17 -17.37
N LEU A 379 -1.61 -14.16 -16.08
CA LEU A 379 -2.78 -14.86 -15.58
C LEU A 379 -4.09 -14.25 -16.10
N THR A 380 -4.24 -12.94 -15.99
CA THR A 380 -5.49 -12.24 -16.35
C THR A 380 -5.72 -12.15 -17.86
N SER A 381 -4.69 -12.36 -18.68
CA SER A 381 -4.81 -12.42 -20.13
C SER A 381 -4.97 -13.83 -20.70
N SER A 382 -4.87 -14.86 -19.84
CA SER A 382 -4.97 -16.26 -20.24
C SER A 382 -6.43 -16.71 -20.32
N GLU A 383 -6.83 -17.27 -21.45
CA GLU A 383 -8.15 -17.87 -21.62
C GLU A 383 -8.34 -19.10 -20.71
N ARG A 384 -7.27 -19.85 -20.46
CA ARG A 384 -7.28 -21.02 -19.55
C ARG A 384 -7.61 -20.62 -18.11
N VAL A 385 -7.21 -19.42 -17.68
CA VAL A 385 -7.42 -18.90 -16.31
C VAL A 385 -8.74 -18.16 -16.21
N MET A 386 -8.97 -17.22 -17.12
CA MET A 386 -10.07 -16.24 -17.05
C MET A 386 -11.29 -16.59 -17.90
N GLY A 387 -11.17 -17.57 -18.81
CA GLY A 387 -12.23 -17.89 -19.76
C GLY A 387 -12.72 -16.66 -20.53
N LYS A 388 -14.04 -16.42 -20.50
CA LYS A 388 -14.69 -15.26 -21.14
C LYS A 388 -14.33 -13.90 -20.52
N TYR A 389 -13.75 -13.88 -19.30
CA TYR A 389 -13.36 -12.67 -18.58
C TYR A 389 -11.90 -12.27 -18.82
N ARG A 390 -11.17 -12.91 -19.73
CA ARG A 390 -9.79 -12.52 -20.06
C ARG A 390 -9.69 -11.06 -20.47
N ASN A 391 -8.54 -10.46 -20.23
CA ASN A 391 -8.26 -9.10 -20.61
C ASN A 391 -8.55 -8.83 -22.08
N SER A 392 -9.14 -7.67 -22.38
CA SER A 392 -9.21 -7.14 -23.73
C SER A 392 -7.79 -6.88 -24.28
N ARG A 393 -7.65 -6.77 -25.60
CA ARG A 393 -6.36 -6.42 -26.21
C ARG A 393 -5.82 -5.10 -25.65
N PHE A 394 -6.67 -4.10 -25.51
CA PHE A 394 -6.29 -2.80 -24.95
C PHE A 394 -5.78 -2.93 -23.50
N THR A 395 -6.54 -3.59 -22.60
CA THR A 395 -6.14 -3.80 -21.20
C THR A 395 -4.83 -4.58 -21.09
N LYS A 396 -4.65 -5.61 -21.95
CA LYS A 396 -3.43 -6.40 -21.98
C LYS A 396 -2.21 -5.54 -22.33
N TYR A 397 -2.29 -4.73 -23.40
CA TYR A 397 -1.17 -3.87 -23.80
C TYR A 397 -0.91 -2.74 -22.81
N LEU A 398 -1.96 -2.17 -22.20
CA LEU A 398 -1.83 -1.18 -21.13
C LEU A 398 -1.04 -1.74 -19.94
N LEU A 399 -1.38 -2.96 -19.49
CA LEU A 399 -0.68 -3.63 -18.37
C LEU A 399 0.77 -3.96 -18.74
N TYR A 400 1.05 -4.42 -19.97
CA TYR A 400 2.44 -4.61 -20.42
C TYR A 400 3.19 -3.28 -20.48
N GLY A 401 2.54 -2.19 -20.86
CA GLY A 401 3.11 -0.84 -20.84
C GLY A 401 3.49 -0.41 -19.42
N ILE A 402 2.63 -0.67 -18.42
CA ILE A 402 2.92 -0.45 -17.01
C ILE A 402 4.14 -1.28 -16.59
N GLY A 403 4.17 -2.57 -16.89
CA GLY A 403 5.30 -3.43 -16.59
C GLY A 403 6.61 -2.96 -17.23
N ALA A 404 6.56 -2.48 -18.47
CA ALA A 404 7.72 -1.92 -19.17
C ALA A 404 8.23 -0.63 -18.49
N VAL A 405 7.33 0.31 -18.14
CA VAL A 405 7.70 1.55 -17.44
C VAL A 405 8.39 1.23 -16.12
N VAL A 406 7.81 0.35 -15.31
CA VAL A 406 8.41 -0.04 -14.03
C VAL A 406 9.77 -0.72 -14.24
N THR A 407 9.91 -1.57 -15.26
CA THR A 407 11.18 -2.23 -15.59
C THR A 407 12.23 -1.22 -16.02
N VAL A 408 11.89 -0.23 -16.85
CA VAL A 408 12.82 0.84 -17.26
C VAL A 408 13.29 1.64 -16.05
N LEU A 409 12.38 2.03 -15.15
CA LEU A 409 12.74 2.74 -13.92
C LEU A 409 13.69 1.91 -13.03
N ASN A 410 13.46 0.59 -12.92
CA ASN A 410 14.38 -0.30 -12.19
C ASN A 410 15.77 -0.39 -12.85
N VAL A 411 15.85 -0.45 -14.18
CA VAL A 411 17.13 -0.40 -14.90
C VAL A 411 17.83 0.94 -14.65
N MET A 412 17.11 2.06 -14.68
CA MET A 412 17.66 3.38 -14.36
C MET A 412 18.21 3.43 -12.91
N LEU A 413 17.48 2.86 -11.93
CA LEU A 413 17.96 2.74 -10.57
C LEU A 413 19.27 1.94 -10.51
N LEU A 414 19.34 0.78 -11.16
CA LEU A 414 20.55 -0.02 -11.17
C LEU A 414 21.73 0.74 -11.79
N VAL A 415 21.50 1.43 -12.90
CA VAL A 415 22.54 2.26 -13.54
C VAL A 415 23.01 3.40 -12.62
N SER A 416 22.10 3.98 -11.81
CA SER A 416 22.46 5.07 -10.89
C SER A 416 23.42 4.65 -9.76
N PHE A 417 23.49 3.37 -9.43
CA PHE A 417 24.46 2.85 -8.44
C PHE A 417 25.88 2.68 -9.00
N PHE A 418 26.04 2.70 -10.33
CA PHE A 418 27.36 2.57 -11.00
C PHE A 418 27.89 3.91 -11.52
N ARG A 419 27.18 5.00 -11.30
CA ARG A 419 27.59 6.37 -11.58
C ARG A 419 27.99 7.10 -10.32
#